data_627d1a19300599f43b78db47e44b19a7
#
_entry.id   627d1a19300599f43b78db47e44b19a7
#
_cell.length_a   1.000
_cell.length_b   1.000
_cell.length_c   1.000
_cell.angle_alpha   90.00
_cell.angle_beta   90.00
_cell.angle_gamma   90.00
#
_symmetry.space_group_name_H-M   'P 1'
#
loop_
_entity.id
_entity.type
_entity.pdbx_description
1 polymer ?
#
loop_
_entity_poly.entity_id
_entity_poly.type
_entity_poly.pdbx_seq_one_letter_code
_entity_poly.pdbx_strand_id
1 'polypeptide(L)'
;MTKLFSNYKRADIEFVKAQGNELIDSQGKHYLDFSTGIGVTNLGFYPQVKAALENQVQQIWHSPNLYQNSLQEEVAQKLIGDYDYLAFFCNSGAEANEAAIKIARKSSGKQGIITFENSFHGRTFGSMSATGQDKIKTGFGDAVPHFTYAKFNNLASVKALANEETAAVMLEMVQGESGVLPADQGFVQDLAVFCQEKGIYLIVD
;
A
#
# COMPACT_ATOMS: atom_id res chain seq x y z
N MET A 1 -33.46 8.86 -0.96
CA MET A 1 -32.33 9.55 -1.63
C MET A 1 -31.10 9.36 -0.74
N THR A 2 -30.00 8.77 -1.24
CA THR A 2 -28.78 8.56 -0.45
C THR A 2 -28.15 9.88 -0.02
N LYS A 3 -27.52 9.89 1.16
CA LYS A 3 -26.70 11.01 1.65
C LYS A 3 -25.21 10.78 1.41
N LEU A 4 -24.84 9.62 0.82
CA LEU A 4 -23.45 9.30 0.53
C LEU A 4 -22.95 10.03 -0.71
N PHE A 5 -21.73 10.56 -0.65
CA PHE A 5 -21.07 11.14 -1.79
C PHE A 5 -20.85 10.08 -2.89
N SER A 6 -21.10 10.45 -4.14
CA SER A 6 -21.15 9.51 -5.28
C SER A 6 -19.76 9.32 -5.92
N ASN A 7 -18.74 8.96 -5.11
CA ASN A 7 -17.38 8.70 -5.57
C ASN A 7 -17.14 7.26 -6.08
N TYR A 8 -18.08 6.34 -5.84
CA TYR A 8 -18.04 4.97 -6.33
C TYR A 8 -19.34 4.60 -7.04
N LYS A 9 -19.24 3.80 -8.10
CA LYS A 9 -20.38 3.10 -8.69
C LYS A 9 -20.64 1.85 -7.86
N ARG A 10 -21.56 1.95 -6.88
CA ARG A 10 -21.92 0.83 -6.01
C ARG A 10 -22.80 -0.16 -6.75
N ALA A 11 -22.56 -1.47 -6.54
CA ALA A 11 -23.51 -2.51 -6.91
C ALA A 11 -24.75 -2.42 -5.99
N ASP A 12 -25.89 -2.89 -6.49
CA ASP A 12 -27.13 -3.00 -5.70
C ASP A 12 -27.12 -4.30 -4.88
N ILE A 13 -26.14 -4.42 -4.01
CA ILE A 13 -25.95 -5.55 -3.11
C ILE A 13 -25.56 -4.99 -1.74
N GLU A 14 -26.28 -5.43 -0.70
CA GLU A 14 -25.96 -5.11 0.69
C GLU A 14 -25.55 -6.37 1.43
N PHE A 15 -24.27 -6.46 1.80
CA PHE A 15 -23.78 -7.54 2.65
C PHE A 15 -24.11 -7.27 4.12
N VAL A 16 -24.78 -8.20 4.76
CA VAL A 16 -25.26 -8.07 6.15
C VAL A 16 -24.63 -9.08 7.10
N LYS A 17 -23.96 -10.14 6.57
CA LYS A 17 -23.32 -11.17 7.35
C LYS A 17 -22.09 -11.70 6.62
N ALA A 18 -21.13 -12.21 7.40
CA ALA A 18 -19.96 -12.90 6.88
C ALA A 18 -19.66 -14.15 7.70
N GLN A 19 -19.12 -15.19 7.06
CA GLN A 19 -18.72 -16.44 7.71
C GLN A 19 -17.58 -17.10 6.92
N GLY A 20 -16.43 -17.31 7.56
CA GLY A 20 -15.24 -17.81 6.86
C GLY A 20 -14.88 -16.91 5.69
N ASN A 21 -14.88 -17.43 4.49
CA ASN A 21 -14.59 -16.68 3.25
C ASN A 21 -15.86 -16.30 2.48
N GLU A 22 -17.03 -16.34 3.10
CA GLU A 22 -18.29 -15.99 2.45
C GLU A 22 -18.89 -14.71 3.00
N LEU A 23 -19.44 -13.91 2.10
CA LEU A 23 -20.32 -12.76 2.39
C LEU A 23 -21.76 -13.15 2.07
N ILE A 24 -22.69 -12.72 2.89
CA ILE A 24 -24.11 -13.02 2.75
C ILE A 24 -24.87 -11.71 2.63
N ASP A 25 -25.66 -11.57 1.56
CA ASP A 25 -26.43 -10.36 1.32
C ASP A 25 -27.76 -10.33 2.13
N SER A 26 -28.44 -9.19 2.05
CA SER A 26 -29.73 -8.97 2.71
C SER A 26 -30.86 -9.90 2.25
N GLN A 27 -30.68 -10.62 1.14
CA GLN A 27 -31.61 -11.61 0.61
C GLN A 27 -31.21 -13.06 0.98
N GLY A 28 -30.11 -13.24 1.72
CA GLY A 28 -29.58 -14.52 2.13
C GLY A 28 -28.75 -15.22 1.06
N LYS A 29 -28.39 -14.57 -0.02
CA LYS A 29 -27.52 -15.15 -1.05
C LYS A 29 -26.06 -15.09 -0.62
N HIS A 30 -25.35 -16.18 -0.86
CA HIS A 30 -23.94 -16.35 -0.52
C HIS A 30 -23.03 -15.97 -1.67
N TYR A 31 -21.91 -15.34 -1.34
CA TYR A 31 -20.86 -14.94 -2.26
C TYR A 31 -19.51 -15.31 -1.67
N LEU A 32 -18.68 -15.98 -2.47
CA LEU A 32 -17.28 -16.21 -2.07
C LEU A 32 -16.49 -14.92 -2.22
N ASP A 33 -15.88 -14.46 -1.12
CA ASP A 33 -15.15 -13.20 -1.09
C ASP A 33 -13.71 -13.37 -1.57
N PHE A 34 -13.46 -13.01 -2.83
CA PHE A 34 -12.12 -12.89 -3.40
C PHE A 34 -11.54 -11.47 -3.31
N SER A 35 -12.30 -10.50 -2.82
CA SER A 35 -11.86 -9.11 -2.70
C SER A 35 -11.18 -8.84 -1.37
N THR A 36 -11.65 -9.48 -0.30
CA THR A 36 -11.18 -9.32 1.09
C THR A 36 -11.05 -7.85 1.54
N GLY A 37 -11.82 -6.94 0.90
CA GLY A 37 -11.67 -5.51 1.12
C GLY A 37 -10.27 -4.98 0.72
N ILE A 38 -9.66 -5.57 -0.29
CA ILE A 38 -8.28 -5.31 -0.75
C ILE A 38 -7.28 -5.55 0.40
N GLY A 39 -7.30 -6.79 0.94
CA GLY A 39 -6.39 -7.26 1.99
C GLY A 39 -6.79 -6.93 3.43
N VAL A 40 -7.90 -6.22 3.65
CA VAL A 40 -8.36 -5.85 5.01
C VAL A 40 -8.79 -7.09 5.82
N THR A 41 -9.47 -8.04 5.18
CA THR A 41 -9.96 -9.27 5.80
C THR A 41 -9.31 -10.50 5.17
N ASN A 42 -8.00 -10.48 4.98
CA ASN A 42 -7.24 -11.54 4.29
C ASN A 42 -7.33 -12.92 4.95
N LEU A 43 -7.66 -12.99 6.23
CA LEU A 43 -7.94 -14.23 6.96
C LEU A 43 -9.42 -14.64 6.92
N GLY A 44 -10.30 -13.84 6.30
CA GLY A 44 -11.73 -14.01 6.34
C GLY A 44 -12.34 -13.73 7.73
N PHE A 45 -13.55 -14.25 7.97
CA PHE A 45 -14.33 -14.00 9.18
C PHE A 45 -14.35 -15.25 10.07
N TYR A 46 -13.23 -15.54 10.70
CA TYR A 46 -13.05 -16.73 11.52
C TYR A 46 -13.39 -16.50 13.00
N PRO A 47 -13.96 -17.53 13.69
CA PRO A 47 -14.38 -17.38 15.09
C PRO A 47 -13.26 -16.97 16.03
N GLN A 48 -12.03 -17.42 15.80
CA GLN A 48 -10.86 -17.09 16.63
C GLN A 48 -10.51 -15.60 16.55
N VAL A 49 -10.54 -15.01 15.35
CA VAL A 49 -10.31 -13.57 15.15
C VAL A 49 -11.42 -12.76 15.81
N LYS A 50 -12.67 -13.18 15.64
CA LYS A 50 -13.83 -12.55 16.28
C LYS A 50 -13.70 -12.58 17.80
N ALA A 51 -13.39 -13.72 18.40
CA ALA A 51 -13.25 -13.86 19.84
C ALA A 51 -12.11 -12.97 20.41
N ALA A 52 -10.98 -12.89 19.72
CA ALA A 52 -9.88 -12.00 20.11
C ALA A 52 -10.31 -10.52 20.09
N LEU A 53 -11.05 -10.10 19.05
CA LEU A 53 -11.58 -8.74 18.95
C LEU A 53 -12.59 -8.44 20.07
N GLU A 54 -13.53 -9.34 20.31
CA GLU A 54 -14.54 -9.21 21.39
C GLU A 54 -13.88 -9.07 22.76
N ASN A 55 -12.84 -9.83 23.03
CA ASN A 55 -12.07 -9.71 24.29
C ASN A 55 -11.36 -8.37 24.39
N GLN A 56 -10.71 -7.90 23.32
CA GLN A 56 -10.00 -6.63 23.32
C GLN A 56 -10.93 -5.42 23.49
N VAL A 57 -12.12 -5.47 22.86
CA VAL A 57 -13.14 -4.42 22.97
C VAL A 57 -13.60 -4.20 24.43
N GLN A 58 -13.56 -5.22 25.28
CA GLN A 58 -13.91 -5.10 26.69
C GLN A 58 -12.80 -4.50 27.56
N GLN A 59 -11.60 -4.29 27.01
CA GLN A 59 -10.45 -3.72 27.74
C GLN A 59 -10.22 -2.27 27.34
N ILE A 60 -9.54 -2.05 26.22
CA ILE A 60 -9.19 -0.72 25.73
C ILE A 60 -9.31 -0.68 24.21
N TRP A 61 -9.92 0.37 23.67
CA TRP A 61 -10.17 0.54 22.25
C TRP A 61 -9.10 1.39 21.57
N HIS A 62 -8.51 2.33 22.30
CA HIS A 62 -7.52 3.24 21.78
C HIS A 62 -6.61 3.76 22.89
N SER A 63 -5.34 3.91 22.57
CA SER A 63 -4.39 4.70 23.35
C SER A 63 -3.56 5.57 22.40
N PRO A 64 -3.27 6.84 22.74
CA PRO A 64 -2.40 7.68 21.93
C PRO A 64 -0.99 7.09 21.79
N ASN A 65 -0.35 7.30 20.64
CA ASN A 65 1.04 6.85 20.37
C ASN A 65 2.10 7.50 21.31
N LEU A 66 1.69 8.36 22.21
CA LEU A 66 2.54 8.91 23.27
C LEU A 66 2.77 7.91 24.43
N TYR A 67 2.02 6.83 24.46
CA TYR A 67 2.12 5.80 25.49
C TYR A 67 2.50 4.46 24.86
N GLN A 68 3.07 3.59 25.68
CA GLN A 68 3.42 2.24 25.27
C GLN A 68 2.17 1.42 24.93
N ASN A 69 2.27 0.58 23.91
CA ASN A 69 1.23 -0.34 23.49
C ASN A 69 1.83 -1.73 23.19
N SER A 70 1.64 -2.65 24.12
CA SER A 70 2.20 -4.00 24.04
C SER A 70 1.69 -4.80 22.84
N LEU A 71 0.44 -4.55 22.39
CA LEU A 71 -0.10 -5.21 21.20
C LEU A 71 0.60 -4.77 19.92
N GLN A 72 0.91 -3.47 19.81
CA GLN A 72 1.69 -2.97 18.66
C GLN A 72 3.09 -3.59 18.65
N GLU A 73 3.74 -3.66 19.80
CA GLU A 73 5.07 -4.26 19.92
C GLU A 73 5.06 -5.76 19.56
N GLU A 74 4.08 -6.50 20.06
CA GLU A 74 3.92 -7.93 19.73
C GLU A 74 3.68 -8.15 18.23
N VAL A 75 2.86 -7.32 17.59
CA VAL A 75 2.62 -7.39 16.15
C VAL A 75 3.89 -7.04 15.38
N ALA A 76 4.61 -5.99 15.79
CA ALA A 76 5.88 -5.61 15.16
C ALA A 76 6.89 -6.76 15.21
N GLN A 77 7.08 -7.38 16.38
CA GLN A 77 7.99 -8.51 16.55
C GLN A 77 7.60 -9.71 15.67
N LYS A 78 6.30 -10.05 15.59
CA LYS A 78 5.82 -11.14 14.75
C LYS A 78 6.00 -10.88 13.25
N LEU A 79 5.85 -9.63 12.80
CA LEU A 79 6.03 -9.25 11.40
C LEU A 79 7.50 -9.18 10.99
N ILE A 80 8.35 -8.66 11.87
CA ILE A 80 9.77 -8.43 11.59
C ILE A 80 10.59 -9.71 11.80
N GLY A 81 10.25 -10.54 12.80
CA GLY A 81 11.05 -11.71 13.15
C GLY A 81 12.47 -11.30 13.58
N ASP A 82 13.47 -11.99 13.04
CA ASP A 82 14.91 -11.78 13.36
C ASP A 82 15.59 -10.72 12.47
N TYR A 83 14.84 -10.03 11.61
CA TYR A 83 15.42 -8.98 10.75
C TYR A 83 15.63 -7.69 11.55
N ASP A 84 16.69 -6.94 11.21
CA ASP A 84 16.95 -5.60 11.75
C ASP A 84 16.10 -4.53 11.06
N TYR A 85 14.79 -4.60 11.29
CA TYR A 85 13.79 -3.68 10.75
C TYR A 85 13.01 -3.00 11.87
N LEU A 86 12.30 -1.94 11.52
CA LEU A 86 11.35 -1.26 12.39
C LEU A 86 9.98 -1.23 11.73
N ALA A 87 8.92 -1.40 12.53
CA ALA A 87 7.55 -1.28 12.06
C ALA A 87 7.03 0.16 12.24
N PHE A 88 6.30 0.64 11.23
CA PHE A 88 5.48 1.84 11.30
C PHE A 88 4.04 1.47 10.97
N PHE A 89 3.13 1.73 11.91
CA PHE A 89 1.71 1.42 11.76
C PHE A 89 0.92 2.65 11.28
N CYS A 90 0.07 2.44 10.29
CA CYS A 90 -0.81 3.45 9.72
C CYS A 90 -2.16 2.82 9.31
N ASN A 91 -3.09 3.62 8.77
CA ASN A 91 -4.46 3.17 8.51
C ASN A 91 -4.68 2.69 7.07
N SER A 92 -3.74 2.91 6.17
CA SER A 92 -3.90 2.56 4.75
C SER A 92 -2.56 2.43 4.03
N GLY A 93 -2.54 1.73 2.89
CA GLY A 93 -1.39 1.68 2.01
C GLY A 93 -0.97 3.07 1.50
N ALA A 94 -1.94 3.96 1.23
CA ALA A 94 -1.62 5.34 0.85
C ALA A 94 -0.83 6.08 1.95
N GLU A 95 -1.20 5.91 3.22
CA GLU A 95 -0.44 6.49 4.35
C GLU A 95 0.95 5.87 4.48
N ALA A 96 1.08 4.55 4.27
CA ALA A 96 2.37 3.88 4.25
C ALA A 96 3.28 4.44 3.14
N ASN A 97 2.76 4.61 1.95
CA ASN A 97 3.47 5.18 0.81
C ASN A 97 3.85 6.65 1.03
N GLU A 98 2.98 7.47 1.60
CA GLU A 98 3.31 8.83 2.00
C GLU A 98 4.47 8.87 3.02
N ALA A 99 4.46 7.95 4.00
CA ALA A 99 5.54 7.84 4.97
C ALA A 99 6.85 7.42 4.29
N ALA A 100 6.84 6.41 3.42
CA ALA A 100 8.02 5.94 2.70
C ALA A 100 8.64 7.04 1.81
N ILE A 101 7.81 7.78 1.05
CA ILE A 101 8.24 8.91 0.22
C ILE A 101 8.90 9.99 1.09
N LYS A 102 8.26 10.36 2.22
CA LYS A 102 8.79 11.37 3.14
C LYS A 102 10.09 10.92 3.80
N ILE A 103 10.19 9.67 4.21
CA ILE A 103 11.41 9.10 4.79
C ILE A 103 12.53 9.13 3.77
N ALA A 104 12.31 8.63 2.55
CA ALA A 104 13.30 8.62 1.50
C ALA A 104 13.85 10.02 1.19
N ARG A 105 12.98 11.01 1.01
CA ARG A 105 13.37 12.41 0.77
C ARG A 105 14.12 13.02 1.95
N LYS A 106 13.64 12.81 3.16
CA LYS A 106 14.25 13.40 4.36
C LYS A 106 15.61 12.79 4.67
N SER A 107 15.75 11.47 4.55
CA SER A 107 16.99 10.75 4.89
C SER A 107 18.08 10.95 3.85
N SER A 108 17.73 11.06 2.56
CA SER A 108 18.69 11.29 1.48
C SER A 108 19.04 12.76 1.28
N GLY A 109 18.17 13.69 1.69
CA GLY A 109 18.22 15.10 1.33
C GLY A 109 17.85 15.40 -0.13
N LYS A 110 17.41 14.40 -0.88
CA LYS A 110 17.06 14.45 -2.31
C LYS A 110 15.55 14.44 -2.51
N GLN A 111 15.07 14.82 -3.70
CA GLN A 111 13.64 15.00 -3.99
C GLN A 111 13.07 13.97 -4.98
N GLY A 112 13.89 13.43 -5.87
CA GLY A 112 13.44 12.60 -6.99
C GLY A 112 12.96 11.22 -6.56
N ILE A 113 11.79 10.81 -7.04
CA ILE A 113 11.25 9.45 -6.88
C ILE A 113 10.97 8.89 -8.27
N ILE A 114 11.58 7.77 -8.60
CA ILE A 114 11.27 7.01 -9.81
C ILE A 114 10.23 5.96 -9.46
N THR A 115 9.11 5.95 -10.16
CA THR A 115 8.07 4.93 -10.06
C THR A 115 7.89 4.25 -11.42
N PHE A 116 6.83 3.50 -11.62
CA PHE A 116 6.65 2.78 -12.89
C PHE A 116 5.33 3.14 -13.57
N GLU A 117 5.35 3.12 -14.90
CA GLU A 117 4.14 3.23 -15.72
C GLU A 117 3.12 2.17 -15.26
N ASN A 118 1.85 2.53 -15.26
CA ASN A 118 0.71 1.71 -14.83
C ASN A 118 0.70 1.30 -13.34
N SER A 119 1.62 1.77 -12.51
CA SER A 119 1.60 1.52 -11.06
C SER A 119 0.39 2.16 -10.38
N PHE A 120 0.07 1.66 -9.18
CA PHE A 120 -0.92 2.28 -8.30
C PHE A 120 -0.39 2.33 -6.87
N HIS A 121 -0.21 3.52 -6.32
CA HIS A 121 0.37 3.73 -4.97
C HIS A 121 -0.57 4.45 -4.01
N GLY A 122 -1.77 4.81 -4.44
CA GLY A 122 -2.78 5.46 -3.61
C GLY A 122 -3.40 6.71 -4.23
N ARG A 123 -4.21 7.42 -3.45
CA ARG A 123 -4.99 8.58 -3.93
C ARG A 123 -4.79 9.86 -3.11
N THR A 124 -3.93 9.86 -2.09
CA THR A 124 -3.44 11.09 -1.46
C THR A 124 -2.46 11.78 -2.39
N PHE A 125 -2.22 13.08 -2.26
CA PHE A 125 -1.47 13.83 -3.25
C PHE A 125 -0.08 13.27 -3.56
N GLY A 126 0.69 12.86 -2.55
CA GLY A 126 2.01 12.25 -2.77
C GLY A 126 1.92 10.87 -3.41
N SER A 127 1.10 9.97 -2.88
CA SER A 127 0.94 8.62 -3.42
C SER A 127 0.23 8.62 -4.79
N MET A 128 -0.70 9.56 -5.02
CA MET A 128 -1.31 9.78 -6.34
C MET A 128 -0.26 10.26 -7.35
N SER A 129 0.64 11.14 -6.94
CA SER A 129 1.74 11.60 -7.79
C SER A 129 2.74 10.50 -8.10
N ALA A 130 2.95 9.53 -7.18
CA ALA A 130 3.74 8.34 -7.43
C ALA A 130 3.06 7.34 -8.40
N THR A 131 1.73 7.35 -8.48
CA THR A 131 0.93 6.46 -9.32
C THR A 131 1.17 6.73 -10.81
N GLY A 132 1.56 5.70 -11.57
CA GLY A 132 1.88 5.78 -13.00
C GLY A 132 0.69 5.73 -13.95
N GLN A 133 -0.48 6.25 -13.53
CA GLN A 133 -1.73 6.24 -14.29
C GLN A 133 -2.32 7.65 -14.36
N ASP A 134 -2.28 8.29 -15.52
CA ASP A 134 -2.72 9.69 -15.70
C ASP A 134 -4.20 9.91 -15.41
N LYS A 135 -5.04 8.90 -15.70
CA LYS A 135 -6.49 8.95 -15.40
C LYS A 135 -6.81 9.20 -13.92
N ILE A 136 -5.92 8.79 -13.01
CA ILE A 136 -6.10 8.94 -11.56
C ILE A 136 -5.76 10.35 -11.11
N LYS A 137 -4.85 11.03 -11.82
CA LYS A 137 -4.35 12.38 -11.52
C LYS A 137 -5.23 13.47 -12.11
N THR A 138 -6.02 13.15 -13.15
CA THR A 138 -6.81 14.14 -13.90
C THR A 138 -7.83 14.85 -13.02
N GLY A 139 -7.84 16.19 -13.07
CA GLY A 139 -8.83 17.04 -12.41
C GLY A 139 -8.47 17.48 -10.99
N PHE A 140 -7.31 17.06 -10.45
CA PHE A 140 -6.89 17.42 -9.09
C PHE A 140 -5.84 18.55 -9.02
N GLY A 141 -5.57 19.22 -10.14
CA GLY A 141 -4.54 20.25 -10.20
C GLY A 141 -3.13 19.66 -10.36
N ASP A 142 -2.13 20.44 -9.94
CA ASP A 142 -0.73 20.04 -10.08
C ASP A 142 -0.36 18.88 -9.14
N ALA A 143 0.35 17.91 -9.70
CA ALA A 143 0.90 16.82 -8.92
C ALA A 143 2.05 17.30 -8.01
N VAL A 144 2.34 16.56 -6.95
CA VAL A 144 3.56 16.77 -6.18
C VAL A 144 4.77 16.58 -7.11
N PRO A 145 5.72 17.53 -7.15
CA PRO A 145 6.82 17.49 -8.11
C PRO A 145 7.83 16.37 -7.81
N HIS A 146 8.74 16.15 -8.80
CA HIS A 146 9.88 15.24 -8.72
C HIS A 146 9.54 13.75 -8.74
N PHE A 147 8.41 13.37 -9.36
CA PHE A 147 8.13 11.99 -9.74
C PHE A 147 8.41 11.77 -11.23
N THR A 148 9.04 10.65 -11.55
CA THR A 148 9.28 10.18 -12.92
C THR A 148 8.88 8.72 -13.05
N TYR A 149 8.52 8.29 -14.28
CA TYR A 149 7.91 6.99 -14.51
C TYR A 149 8.76 6.16 -15.47
N ALA A 150 9.33 5.07 -14.98
CA ALA A 150 10.09 4.11 -15.76
C ALA A 150 9.16 3.04 -16.35
N LYS A 151 9.63 2.35 -17.38
CA LYS A 151 8.95 1.14 -17.86
C LYS A 151 9.14 0.00 -16.87
N PHE A 152 8.04 -0.67 -16.53
CA PHE A 152 8.07 -1.81 -15.63
C PHE A 152 8.90 -2.97 -16.22
N ASN A 153 9.61 -3.71 -15.40
CA ASN A 153 10.55 -4.77 -15.79
C ASN A 153 11.67 -4.31 -16.75
N ASN A 154 12.07 -3.02 -16.70
CA ASN A 154 13.09 -2.46 -17.57
C ASN A 154 14.12 -1.62 -16.80
N LEU A 155 15.21 -2.25 -16.37
CA LEU A 155 16.27 -1.56 -15.60
C LEU A 155 16.94 -0.42 -16.40
N ALA A 156 17.05 -0.56 -17.73
CA ALA A 156 17.63 0.49 -18.57
C ALA A 156 16.80 1.78 -18.51
N SER A 157 15.47 1.64 -18.45
CA SER A 157 14.55 2.77 -18.26
C SER A 157 14.76 3.48 -16.91
N VAL A 158 14.97 2.71 -15.84
CA VAL A 158 15.28 3.28 -14.50
C VAL A 158 16.61 4.01 -14.55
N LYS A 159 17.67 3.39 -15.10
CA LYS A 159 19.00 4.00 -15.23
C LYS A 159 19.02 5.29 -16.03
N ALA A 160 18.16 5.39 -17.05
CA ALA A 160 18.04 6.60 -17.87
C ALA A 160 17.40 7.78 -17.13
N LEU A 161 16.54 7.52 -16.13
CA LEU A 161 15.86 8.53 -15.33
C LEU A 161 16.65 8.90 -14.05
N ALA A 162 17.46 7.98 -13.55
CA ALA A 162 18.22 8.17 -12.32
C ALA A 162 19.30 9.27 -12.47
N ASN A 163 19.36 10.14 -11.49
CA ASN A 163 20.34 11.23 -11.41
C ASN A 163 20.73 11.50 -9.94
N GLU A 164 21.56 12.52 -9.70
CA GLU A 164 22.05 12.86 -8.37
C GLU A 164 20.93 13.27 -7.39
N GLU A 165 19.81 13.77 -7.88
CA GLU A 165 18.63 14.15 -7.10
C GLU A 165 17.68 12.97 -6.81
N THR A 166 17.98 11.76 -7.29
CA THR A 166 17.12 10.60 -7.07
C THR A 166 17.25 10.10 -5.64
N ALA A 167 16.17 10.21 -4.85
CA ALA A 167 16.06 9.73 -3.48
C ALA A 167 15.71 8.24 -3.43
N ALA A 168 14.74 7.81 -4.25
CA ALA A 168 14.25 6.42 -4.24
C ALA A 168 13.76 5.94 -5.61
N VAL A 169 13.74 4.62 -5.76
CA VAL A 169 12.90 3.91 -6.74
C VAL A 169 11.81 3.19 -5.97
N MET A 170 10.56 3.30 -6.42
CA MET A 170 9.40 2.71 -5.79
C MET A 170 8.68 1.78 -6.76
N LEU A 171 8.46 0.52 -6.39
CA LEU A 171 7.82 -0.49 -7.22
C LEU A 171 6.81 -1.32 -6.43
N GLU A 172 5.87 -1.93 -7.17
CA GLU A 172 5.04 -3.04 -6.70
C GLU A 172 5.70 -4.36 -7.14
N MET A 173 5.72 -5.38 -6.28
CA MET A 173 6.14 -6.73 -6.70
C MET A 173 5.17 -7.36 -7.68
N VAL A 174 3.90 -6.92 -7.62
CA VAL A 174 2.85 -7.26 -8.60
C VAL A 174 2.01 -6.02 -8.82
N GLN A 175 1.99 -5.46 -10.04
CA GLN A 175 1.09 -4.37 -10.40
C GLN A 175 -0.35 -4.90 -10.48
N GLY A 176 -1.08 -4.88 -9.38
CA GLY A 176 -2.43 -5.46 -9.26
C GLY A 176 -3.47 -4.73 -10.12
N GLU A 177 -3.42 -3.40 -10.14
CA GLU A 177 -4.39 -2.55 -10.86
C GLU A 177 -4.22 -2.57 -12.39
N SER A 178 -3.12 -3.11 -12.90
CA SER A 178 -2.75 -3.11 -14.32
C SER A 178 -2.84 -4.48 -14.99
N GLY A 179 -3.62 -5.39 -14.41
CA GLY A 179 -3.83 -6.73 -14.95
C GLY A 179 -2.97 -7.81 -14.29
N VAL A 180 -2.57 -7.59 -13.03
CA VAL A 180 -1.79 -8.55 -12.22
C VAL A 180 -0.47 -8.91 -12.90
N LEU A 181 0.35 -7.88 -13.14
CA LEU A 181 1.65 -8.02 -13.80
C LEU A 181 2.74 -8.23 -12.74
N PRO A 182 3.37 -9.41 -12.64
CA PRO A 182 4.46 -9.64 -11.71
C PRO A 182 5.75 -8.95 -12.15
N ALA A 183 6.55 -8.54 -11.18
CA ALA A 183 7.92 -8.12 -11.42
C ALA A 183 8.79 -9.34 -11.75
N ASP A 184 9.64 -9.22 -12.79
CA ASP A 184 10.60 -10.26 -13.12
C ASP A 184 11.66 -10.37 -12.02
N GLN A 185 11.95 -11.59 -11.57
CA GLN A 185 12.93 -11.82 -10.51
C GLN A 185 14.30 -11.21 -10.82
N GLY A 186 14.81 -11.39 -12.04
CA GLY A 186 16.06 -10.82 -12.47
C GLY A 186 16.05 -9.29 -12.43
N PHE A 187 14.97 -8.66 -12.89
CA PHE A 187 14.80 -7.22 -12.81
C PHE A 187 14.85 -6.70 -11.38
N VAL A 188 14.14 -7.35 -10.44
CA VAL A 188 14.12 -6.93 -9.03
C VAL A 188 15.50 -7.04 -8.40
N GLN A 189 16.22 -8.14 -8.66
CA GLN A 189 17.57 -8.34 -8.16
C GLN A 189 18.54 -7.28 -8.69
N ASP A 190 18.54 -7.05 -10.00
CA ASP A 190 19.38 -6.05 -10.64
C ASP A 190 19.05 -4.62 -10.19
N LEU A 191 17.75 -4.33 -9.98
CA LEU A 191 17.28 -3.05 -9.45
C LEU A 191 17.78 -2.83 -8.02
N ALA A 192 17.70 -3.85 -7.16
CA ALA A 192 18.19 -3.76 -5.79
C ALA A 192 19.71 -3.49 -5.75
N VAL A 193 20.49 -4.19 -6.56
CA VAL A 193 21.94 -3.94 -6.70
C VAL A 193 22.20 -2.51 -7.18
N PHE A 194 21.51 -2.08 -8.23
CA PHE A 194 21.65 -0.71 -8.76
C PHE A 194 21.33 0.36 -7.71
N CYS A 195 20.24 0.20 -6.97
CA CYS A 195 19.86 1.13 -5.91
C CYS A 195 20.93 1.19 -4.81
N GLN A 196 21.43 0.04 -4.38
CA GLN A 196 22.49 -0.06 -3.38
C GLN A 196 23.79 0.64 -3.84
N GLU A 197 24.25 0.36 -5.06
CA GLU A 197 25.46 0.97 -5.62
C GLU A 197 25.37 2.50 -5.76
N LYS A 198 24.17 3.02 -6.00
CA LYS A 198 23.90 4.47 -6.18
C LYS A 198 23.51 5.19 -4.90
N GLY A 199 23.35 4.48 -3.79
CA GLY A 199 22.81 5.07 -2.54
C GLY A 199 21.40 5.62 -2.71
N ILE A 200 20.57 4.93 -3.51
CA ILE A 200 19.16 5.23 -3.76
C ILE A 200 18.34 4.26 -2.92
N TYR A 201 17.30 4.75 -2.24
CA TYR A 201 16.39 3.87 -1.51
C TYR A 201 15.53 3.04 -2.46
N LEU A 202 15.28 1.79 -2.09
CA LEU A 202 14.31 0.93 -2.78
C LEU A 202 13.06 0.81 -1.90
N ILE A 203 11.93 1.31 -2.40
CA ILE A 203 10.62 1.21 -1.76
C ILE A 203 9.85 0.11 -2.47
N VAL A 204 9.31 -0.83 -1.71
CA VAL A 204 8.45 -1.90 -2.23
C VAL A 204 7.07 -1.73 -1.62
N ASP A 205 6.05 -1.53 -2.48
CA ASP A 205 4.64 -1.34 -2.14
C ASP A 205 3.84 -2.64 -2.32
#